data_8d529ad63718c87fc634b0825e87aa5b
#
_entry.id   8d529ad63718c87fc634b0825e87aa5b
#
_cell.length_a   1.000
_cell.length_b   1.000
_cell.length_c   1.000
_cell.angle_alpha   90.00
_cell.angle_beta   90.00
_cell.angle_gamma   90.00
#
_symmetry.space_group_name_H-M   'P 1'
#
loop_
_entity.id
_entity.type
_entity.pdbx_description
1 polymer ?
#
loop_
_entity_poly.entity_id
_entity_poly.type
_entity_poly.pdbx_seq_one_letter_code
_entity_poly.pdbx_strand_id
1 'polypeptide(L)'
;FVMGKIMEDLNFAIEVFKETNRTKELYRVTWWTVQALKSRVGLFEGTYRKYHGLGDYEKYLNDCVSASNEIMTASGGYSLYQSGSQSYRNLFKSENAIDAEIILARDYNNDLSLVHKVQAFENSPTLGRTGVSKKLVNNGIQG
;
A
#
# COMPACT_ATOMS: atom_id res chain seq x y z
N PHE A 1 -10.10 -4.06 21.54
CA PHE A 1 -8.82 -4.45 22.16
C PHE A 1 -7.72 -4.66 21.10
N VAL A 2 -7.89 -5.58 20.13
CA VAL A 2 -6.85 -5.93 19.15
C VAL A 2 -6.37 -4.73 18.32
N MET A 3 -7.30 -3.98 17.74
CA MET A 3 -6.96 -2.82 16.90
C MET A 3 -6.23 -1.72 17.67
N GLY A 4 -6.55 -1.54 18.96
CA GLY A 4 -5.79 -0.63 19.83
C GLY A 4 -4.33 -1.05 19.96
N LYS A 5 -4.06 -2.34 20.13
CA LYS A 5 -2.69 -2.86 20.19
C LYS A 5 -1.93 -2.71 18.89
N ILE A 6 -2.58 -2.96 17.75
CA ILE A 6 -1.98 -2.74 16.43
C ILE A 6 -1.58 -1.26 16.27
N MET A 7 -2.43 -0.33 16.69
CA MET A 7 -2.11 1.10 16.58
C MET A 7 -0.98 1.52 17.54
N GLU A 8 -0.92 0.93 18.75
CA GLU A 8 0.20 1.13 19.68
C GLU A 8 1.52 0.65 19.06
N ASP A 9 1.54 -0.57 18.49
CA ASP A 9 2.71 -1.15 17.84
C ASP A 9 3.18 -0.32 16.64
N LEU A 10 2.24 0.16 15.81
CA LEU A 10 2.55 1.04 14.69
C LEU A 10 3.12 2.38 15.14
N ASN A 11 2.57 2.98 16.18
CA ASN A 11 3.10 4.23 16.75
C ASN A 11 4.51 4.03 17.29
N PHE A 12 4.75 2.94 18.02
CA PHE A 12 6.09 2.59 18.52
C PHE A 12 7.08 2.43 17.36
N ALA A 13 6.72 1.67 16.33
CA ALA A 13 7.58 1.47 15.16
C ALA A 13 7.87 2.79 14.40
N ILE A 14 6.89 3.71 14.31
CA ILE A 14 7.08 5.04 13.71
C ILE A 14 8.14 5.83 14.46
N GLU A 15 8.07 5.88 15.79
CA GLU A 15 9.04 6.62 16.59
C GLU A 15 10.46 6.01 16.48
N VAL A 16 10.58 4.68 16.52
CA VAL A 16 11.88 4.01 16.33
C VAL A 16 12.45 4.27 14.95
N PHE A 17 11.66 4.13 13.90
CA PHE A 17 12.13 4.27 12.52
C PHE A 17 12.34 5.71 12.07
N LYS A 18 11.75 6.68 12.76
CA LYS A 18 11.95 8.09 12.50
C LYS A 18 13.43 8.50 12.55
N GLU A 19 14.15 7.94 13.49
CA GLU A 19 15.57 8.23 13.71
C GLU A 19 16.52 7.22 13.05
N THR A 20 16.05 5.97 12.84
CA THR A 20 16.94 4.88 12.43
C THR A 20 16.76 4.43 10.99
N ASN A 21 15.57 4.59 10.39
CA ASN A 21 15.26 4.05 9.07
C ASN A 21 14.26 4.91 8.28
N ARG A 22 14.62 6.18 8.05
CA ARG A 22 13.81 7.12 7.26
C ARG A 22 14.17 7.13 5.77
N THR A 23 15.28 6.52 5.39
CA THR A 23 15.66 6.38 3.98
C THR A 23 14.67 5.49 3.23
N LYS A 24 14.33 5.86 2.00
CA LYS A 24 13.47 5.02 1.14
C LYS A 24 14.23 3.76 0.73
N GLU A 25 13.65 2.61 1.00
CA GLU A 25 14.14 1.30 0.58
C GLU A 25 12.99 0.44 0.07
N LEU A 26 12.98 0.13 -1.22
CA LEU A 26 11.87 -0.55 -1.90
C LEU A 26 11.52 -1.93 -1.34
N TYR A 27 12.51 -2.65 -0.85
CA TYR A 27 12.38 -4.05 -0.46
C TYR A 27 12.52 -4.27 1.05
N ARG A 28 12.51 -3.19 1.83
CA ARG A 28 12.61 -3.23 3.28
C ARG A 28 11.53 -2.41 3.96
N VAL A 29 11.17 -2.82 5.16
CA VAL A 29 10.28 -2.03 6.01
C VAL A 29 11.02 -0.79 6.50
N THR A 30 10.46 0.38 6.21
CA THR A 30 11.00 1.69 6.59
C THR A 30 9.95 2.50 7.33
N TRP A 31 10.30 3.66 7.83
CA TRP A 31 9.36 4.62 8.41
C TRP A 31 8.16 4.89 7.47
N TRP A 32 8.42 5.02 6.16
CA TRP A 32 7.39 5.24 5.15
C TRP A 32 6.40 4.07 5.06
N THR A 33 6.92 2.85 5.12
CA THR A 33 6.09 1.63 5.11
C THR A 33 5.16 1.58 6.32
N VAL A 34 5.67 1.92 7.51
CA VAL A 34 4.87 1.90 8.73
C VAL A 34 3.81 2.99 8.71
N GLN A 35 4.14 4.19 8.24
CA GLN A 35 3.15 5.26 8.06
C GLN A 35 2.04 4.87 7.06
N ALA A 36 2.41 4.27 5.94
CA ALA A 36 1.43 3.80 4.95
C ALA A 36 0.52 2.69 5.53
N LEU A 37 1.08 1.78 6.31
CA LEU A 37 0.31 0.75 7.00
C LEU A 37 -0.62 1.36 8.05
N LYS A 38 -0.14 2.33 8.85
CA LYS A 38 -0.97 3.05 9.83
C LYS A 38 -2.14 3.75 9.16
N SER A 39 -1.89 4.45 8.05
CA SER A 39 -2.95 5.08 7.26
C SER A 39 -4.01 4.07 6.81
N ARG A 40 -3.58 2.94 6.25
CA ARG A 40 -4.48 1.89 5.76
C ARG A 40 -5.29 1.24 6.88
N VAL A 41 -4.66 0.91 8.00
CA VAL A 41 -5.33 0.32 9.18
C VAL A 41 -6.32 1.31 9.77
N GLY A 42 -5.93 2.58 9.91
CA GLY A 42 -6.80 3.64 10.41
C GLY A 42 -8.04 3.85 9.53
N LEU A 43 -7.87 3.86 8.21
CA LEU A 43 -8.98 3.95 7.27
C LEU A 43 -9.93 2.75 7.40
N PHE A 44 -9.39 1.54 7.40
CA PHE A 44 -10.19 0.32 7.50
C PHE A 44 -11.00 0.29 8.79
N GLU A 45 -10.36 0.44 9.93
CA GLU A 45 -11.03 0.35 11.22
C GLU A 45 -12.01 1.52 11.46
N GLY A 46 -11.62 2.72 11.08
CA GLY A 46 -12.48 3.90 11.19
C GLY A 46 -13.75 3.78 10.35
N THR A 47 -13.63 3.35 9.10
CA THR A 47 -14.80 3.12 8.23
C THR A 47 -15.66 1.95 8.71
N TYR A 48 -15.04 0.84 9.10
CA TYR A 48 -15.74 -0.31 9.67
C TYR A 48 -16.58 0.11 10.88
N ARG A 49 -15.99 0.79 11.86
CA ARG A 49 -16.69 1.27 13.06
C ARG A 49 -17.82 2.22 12.72
N LYS A 50 -17.58 3.17 11.84
CA LYS A 50 -18.58 4.14 11.40
C LYS A 50 -19.81 3.45 10.81
N TYR A 51 -19.62 2.52 9.88
CA TYR A 51 -20.72 1.83 9.20
C TYR A 51 -21.45 0.81 10.09
N HIS A 52 -20.80 0.32 11.13
CA HIS A 52 -21.42 -0.60 12.10
C HIS A 52 -21.92 0.08 13.38
N GLY A 53 -21.93 1.41 13.42
CA GLY A 53 -22.40 2.16 14.58
C GLY A 53 -21.56 1.96 15.85
N LEU A 54 -20.29 1.58 15.71
CA LEU A 54 -19.35 1.44 16.81
C LEU A 54 -18.72 2.80 17.15
N GLY A 55 -18.42 3.03 18.42
CA GLY A 55 -17.75 4.25 18.86
C GLY A 55 -16.29 4.35 18.40
N ASP A 56 -15.67 5.49 18.70
CA ASP A 56 -14.24 5.76 18.47
C ASP A 56 -13.77 5.75 17.00
N TYR A 57 -14.67 5.76 16.03
CA TYR A 57 -14.30 5.71 14.61
C TYR A 57 -13.49 6.94 14.17
N GLU A 58 -13.78 8.11 14.73
CA GLU A 58 -13.08 9.37 14.40
C GLU A 58 -11.60 9.31 14.75
N LYS A 59 -11.24 8.68 15.87
CA LYS A 59 -9.85 8.48 16.26
C LYS A 59 -9.05 7.77 15.17
N TYR A 60 -9.57 6.67 14.65
CA TYR A 60 -8.91 5.89 13.59
C TYR A 60 -8.84 6.65 12.26
N LEU A 61 -9.90 7.40 11.91
CA LEU A 61 -9.88 8.23 10.72
C LEU A 61 -8.87 9.38 10.83
N ASN A 62 -8.73 9.98 12.00
CA ASN A 62 -7.72 11.01 12.29
C ASN A 62 -6.29 10.43 12.21
N ASP A 63 -6.08 9.23 12.72
CA ASP A 63 -4.80 8.50 12.57
C ASP A 63 -4.47 8.25 11.08
N CYS A 64 -5.47 7.88 10.27
CA CYS A 64 -5.31 7.74 8.82
C CYS A 64 -4.90 9.06 8.16
N VAL A 65 -5.62 10.15 8.46
CA VAL A 65 -5.34 11.48 7.89
C VAL A 65 -3.94 11.95 8.29
N SER A 66 -3.58 11.83 9.56
CA SER A 66 -2.27 12.22 10.07
C SER A 66 -1.13 11.44 9.38
N ALA A 67 -1.24 10.11 9.33
CA ALA A 67 -0.22 9.27 8.70
C ALA A 67 -0.09 9.53 7.19
N SER A 68 -1.20 9.75 6.49
CA SER A 68 -1.19 10.10 5.07
C SER A 68 -0.54 11.46 4.83
N ASN A 69 -0.86 12.45 5.64
CA ASN A 69 -0.28 13.78 5.55
C ASN A 69 1.24 13.76 5.77
N GLU A 70 1.73 12.99 6.73
CA GLU A 70 3.16 12.80 6.96
C GLU A 70 3.87 12.25 5.72
N ILE A 71 3.27 11.27 5.02
CA ILE A 71 3.85 10.73 3.78
C ILE A 71 3.89 11.79 2.67
N MET A 72 2.84 12.58 2.53
CA MET A 72 2.71 13.55 1.44
C MET A 72 3.57 14.81 1.64
N THR A 73 3.82 15.20 2.88
CA THR A 73 4.48 16.48 3.19
C THR A 73 5.94 16.34 3.62
N ALA A 74 6.37 15.16 4.05
CA ALA A 74 7.74 14.95 4.50
C ALA A 74 8.76 15.10 3.36
N SER A 75 9.84 15.81 3.65
CA SER A 75 10.94 15.99 2.69
C SER A 75 11.58 14.66 2.27
N GLY A 76 11.87 14.50 1.00
CA GLY A 76 12.40 13.26 0.43
C GLY A 76 11.37 12.15 0.27
N GLY A 77 10.06 12.49 0.38
CA GLY A 77 8.95 11.55 0.28
C GLY A 77 8.67 11.04 -1.12
N TYR A 78 7.47 10.51 -1.28
CA TYR A 78 6.99 9.92 -2.52
C TYR A 78 6.22 10.94 -3.36
N SER A 79 6.18 10.70 -4.66
CA SER A 79 5.40 11.50 -5.61
C SER A 79 4.78 10.57 -6.66
N LEU A 80 3.76 11.05 -7.34
CA LEU A 80 3.22 10.31 -8.47
C LEU A 80 4.27 10.18 -9.57
N TYR A 81 4.45 8.98 -10.08
CA TYR A 81 5.38 8.71 -11.18
C TYR A 81 4.92 9.40 -12.46
N GLN A 82 5.83 10.15 -13.06
CA GLN A 82 5.60 10.91 -14.29
C GLN A 82 6.51 10.40 -15.41
N SER A 83 5.90 9.84 -16.45
CA SER A 83 6.59 9.24 -17.62
C SER A 83 5.77 9.54 -18.91
N GLY A 84 5.37 10.80 -19.09
CA GLY A 84 4.54 11.22 -20.22
C GLY A 84 3.08 10.75 -20.11
N SER A 85 2.41 10.58 -21.24
CA SER A 85 0.97 10.27 -21.31
C SER A 85 0.57 8.87 -20.81
N GLN A 86 1.52 7.97 -20.59
CA GLN A 86 1.27 6.60 -20.16
C GLN A 86 1.92 6.26 -18.81
N SER A 87 2.08 7.25 -17.95
CA SER A 87 2.76 7.09 -16.64
C SER A 87 2.19 5.94 -15.83
N TYR A 88 0.88 5.86 -15.68
CA TYR A 88 0.21 4.78 -14.95
C TYR A 88 0.52 3.39 -15.55
N ARG A 89 0.41 3.24 -16.87
CA ARG A 89 0.73 1.99 -17.54
C ARG A 89 2.20 1.61 -17.36
N ASN A 90 3.11 2.58 -17.49
CA ASN A 90 4.54 2.33 -17.36
C ASN A 90 4.92 1.96 -15.93
N LEU A 91 4.27 2.52 -14.92
CA LEU A 91 4.45 2.14 -13.52
C LEU A 91 4.18 0.64 -13.30
N PHE A 92 3.05 0.14 -13.81
CA PHE A 92 2.63 -1.26 -13.62
C PHE A 92 3.25 -2.25 -14.63
N LYS A 93 3.85 -1.76 -15.71
CA LYS A 93 4.56 -2.59 -16.70
C LYS A 93 6.05 -2.75 -16.36
N SER A 94 6.58 -1.93 -15.45
CA SER A 94 7.99 -1.97 -15.08
C SER A 94 8.37 -3.32 -14.47
N GLU A 95 9.48 -3.89 -14.90
CA GLU A 95 10.07 -5.10 -14.31
C GLU A 95 10.66 -4.83 -12.93
N ASN A 96 11.10 -3.60 -12.69
CA ASN A 96 11.62 -3.16 -11.40
C ASN A 96 10.65 -2.19 -10.73
N ALA A 97 10.58 -2.23 -9.42
CA ALA A 97 9.78 -1.28 -8.66
C ALA A 97 10.33 0.15 -8.85
N ILE A 98 9.44 1.11 -9.11
CA ILE A 98 9.78 2.51 -9.34
C ILE A 98 9.73 3.26 -8.00
N ASP A 99 10.88 3.68 -7.51
CA ASP A 99 11.10 4.29 -6.19
C ASP A 99 10.42 5.65 -6.00
N ALA A 100 10.01 6.31 -7.08
CA ALA A 100 9.27 7.56 -6.99
C ALA A 100 7.90 7.39 -6.33
N GLU A 101 7.21 6.30 -6.59
CA GLU A 101 5.81 6.07 -6.14
C GLU A 101 5.65 4.80 -5.29
N ILE A 102 6.47 3.77 -5.49
CA ILE A 102 6.33 2.49 -4.78
C ILE A 102 6.98 2.57 -3.40
N ILE A 103 6.17 2.36 -2.35
CA ILE A 103 6.62 2.43 -0.95
C ILE A 103 7.26 1.12 -0.50
N LEU A 104 6.68 -0.01 -0.88
CA LEU A 104 7.20 -1.34 -0.56
C LEU A 104 6.85 -2.30 -1.68
N ALA A 105 7.83 -3.04 -2.15
CA ALA A 105 7.66 -4.09 -3.14
C ALA A 105 8.27 -5.40 -2.65
N ARG A 106 7.82 -6.50 -3.24
CA ARG A 106 8.50 -7.79 -3.15
C ARG A 106 9.23 -8.02 -4.45
N ASP A 107 10.51 -8.27 -4.37
CA ASP A 107 11.31 -8.68 -5.52
C ASP A 107 11.06 -10.16 -5.83
N TYR A 108 10.72 -10.44 -7.09
CA TYR A 108 10.59 -11.79 -7.62
C TYR A 108 11.76 -12.06 -8.56
N ASN A 109 12.46 -13.14 -8.33
CA ASN A 109 13.67 -13.47 -9.06
C ASN A 109 13.65 -14.95 -9.44
N ASN A 110 13.66 -15.23 -10.75
CA ASN A 110 13.62 -16.61 -11.28
C ASN A 110 14.87 -17.41 -10.92
N ASP A 111 16.05 -16.77 -10.89
CA ASP A 111 17.31 -17.44 -10.58
C ASP A 111 17.36 -17.94 -9.13
N LEU A 112 16.64 -17.24 -8.24
CA LEU A 112 16.49 -17.63 -6.84
C LEU A 112 15.23 -18.49 -6.59
N SER A 113 14.52 -18.90 -7.65
CA SER A 113 13.24 -19.63 -7.55
C SER A 113 12.15 -18.87 -6.76
N LEU A 114 12.28 -17.57 -6.65
CA LEU A 114 11.29 -16.68 -6.01
C LEU A 114 10.30 -16.19 -7.07
N VAL A 115 9.28 -17.00 -7.33
CA VAL A 115 8.27 -16.71 -8.36
C VAL A 115 6.89 -16.53 -7.78
N HIS A 116 6.04 -15.78 -8.49
CA HIS A 116 4.60 -15.70 -8.21
C HIS A 116 3.81 -16.53 -9.23
N LYS A 117 2.63 -16.97 -8.84
CA LYS A 117 1.77 -17.82 -9.68
C LYS A 117 0.54 -17.08 -10.25
N VAL A 118 0.54 -15.74 -10.26
CA VAL A 118 -0.62 -14.95 -10.70
C VAL A 118 -1.05 -15.32 -12.11
N GLN A 119 -0.10 -15.35 -13.06
CA GLN A 119 -0.38 -15.72 -14.45
C GLN A 119 -0.94 -17.15 -14.59
N ALA A 120 -0.45 -18.10 -13.78
CA ALA A 120 -0.96 -19.45 -13.78
C ALA A 120 -2.42 -19.51 -13.28
N PHE A 121 -2.76 -18.73 -12.26
CA PHE A 121 -4.14 -18.63 -11.76
C PHE A 121 -5.08 -17.98 -12.76
N GLU A 122 -4.63 -16.97 -13.50
CA GLU A 122 -5.44 -16.27 -14.49
C GLU A 122 -5.67 -17.10 -15.76
N ASN A 123 -4.65 -17.80 -16.23
CA ASN A 123 -4.68 -18.51 -17.50
C ASN A 123 -5.07 -19.98 -17.41
N SER A 124 -5.05 -20.59 -16.22
CA SER A 124 -5.36 -22.01 -16.06
C SER A 124 -6.86 -22.25 -15.81
N PRO A 125 -7.51 -23.07 -16.62
CA PRO A 125 -8.91 -23.42 -16.40
C PRO A 125 -9.15 -24.26 -15.14
N THR A 126 -8.08 -24.83 -14.55
CA THR A 126 -8.14 -25.69 -13.36
C THR A 126 -7.79 -24.99 -12.06
N LEU A 127 -7.19 -23.79 -12.11
CA LEU A 127 -6.66 -23.08 -10.94
C LEU A 127 -7.52 -21.89 -10.46
N GLY A 128 -8.81 -21.87 -10.77
CA GLY A 128 -9.71 -20.92 -10.13
C GLY A 128 -10.37 -19.88 -11.04
N ARG A 129 -9.96 -19.71 -12.29
CA ARG A 129 -10.59 -18.82 -13.27
C ARG A 129 -10.90 -17.43 -12.72
N THR A 130 -9.94 -16.82 -12.10
CA THR A 130 -10.07 -15.46 -11.59
C THR A 130 -10.33 -14.49 -12.75
N GLY A 131 -11.38 -13.71 -12.68
CA GLY A 131 -11.71 -12.70 -13.67
C GLY A 131 -11.81 -11.31 -13.04
N VAL A 132 -11.71 -10.30 -13.88
CA VAL A 132 -11.94 -8.91 -13.43
C VAL A 132 -13.44 -8.64 -13.27
N SER A 133 -13.79 -7.88 -12.25
CA SER A 133 -15.20 -7.50 -12.04
C SER A 133 -15.70 -6.57 -13.15
N LYS A 134 -16.99 -6.63 -13.45
CA LYS A 134 -17.65 -5.69 -14.40
C LYS A 134 -17.36 -4.22 -14.04
N LYS A 135 -17.29 -3.90 -12.75
CA LYS A 135 -16.98 -2.54 -12.29
C LYS A 135 -15.55 -2.12 -12.68
N LEU A 136 -14.58 -3.00 -12.56
CA LEU A 136 -13.20 -2.72 -12.95
C LEU A 136 -13.09 -2.51 -14.47
N VAL A 137 -13.75 -3.36 -15.26
CA VAL A 137 -13.78 -3.22 -16.74
C VAL A 137 -14.41 -1.89 -17.14
N ASN A 138 -15.57 -1.54 -16.58
CA ASN A 138 -16.25 -0.30 -16.90
C ASN A 138 -15.43 0.95 -16.52
N ASN A 139 -14.76 0.94 -15.39
CA ASN A 139 -13.90 2.05 -14.98
C ASN A 139 -12.65 2.19 -15.86
N GLY A 140 -12.12 1.09 -16.38
CA GLY A 140 -10.98 1.10 -17.31
C GLY A 140 -11.31 1.56 -18.73
N ILE A 141 -12.59 1.50 -19.14
CA ILE A 141 -13.05 1.95 -20.47
C ILE A 141 -13.36 3.46 -20.48
N GLN A 142 -13.61 4.06 -19.31
CA GLN A 142 -13.98 5.48 -19.18
C GLN A 142 -12.79 6.41 -18.88
N GLY A 143 -11.55 5.86 -18.80
CA GLY A 143 -10.32 6.60 -18.49
C GLY A 143 -9.46 6.94 -19.71
#